data_5fab84e07d2c1ef562c4d4f318e5608c
#
_entry.id   5fab84e07d2c1ef562c4d4f318e5608c
#
_cell.length_a   1.000
_cell.length_b   1.000
_cell.length_c   1.000
_cell.angle_alpha   90.00
_cell.angle_beta   90.00
_cell.angle_gamma   90.00
#
_symmetry.space_group_name_H-M   'P 1'
#
loop_
_entity.id
_entity.type
_entity.pdbx_description
1 polymer ?
#
loop_
_entity_poly.entity_id
_entity_poly.type
_entity_poly.pdbx_seq_one_letter_code
_entity_poly.pdbx_strand_id
1 'polypeptide(L)'
;MYRTMVRSRELDEKTLRMQRRGEVSIIARGTGEEAVSCGSAAALQAGDWCFPSYRQTPALLYWGADMARAIAGLMGAEPETVDEHHPVEDEPPVNFTPIYVPLAVNVTNAVGSAMVDAFRENDTVTLSYIGDGSTSEGDFHEALNFAGVYDAPAVTVCQNNQWAISVPAHRQTAAETFARKAEAHGVPYDRVDGNDVLAVYETTREHVKRAREGGGPGFIEAVTYRMAEHNTADEESIYRDEAMAEYWAERDPIDRLETYLLDEDVLEPDDPEAIREEVREEIQAAVDEAREVPVSDHETMFAHHLHGDSWAREHQRAELRAERRGENPFTDVTGEGLE
;
A
#
# COMPACT_ATOMS: atom_id res chain seq x y z
N MET A 1 -2.79 -17.37 0.49
CA MET A 1 -3.57 -16.26 -0.08
C MET A 1 -4.88 -16.00 0.68
N TYR A 2 -5.79 -16.97 0.83
CA TYR A 2 -7.08 -16.75 1.50
C TYR A 2 -6.93 -16.14 2.91
N ARG A 3 -6.20 -16.82 3.82
CA ARG A 3 -5.92 -16.30 5.17
C ARG A 3 -5.30 -14.90 5.16
N THR A 4 -4.42 -14.60 4.21
CA THR A 4 -3.78 -13.28 4.10
C THR A 4 -4.79 -12.19 3.73
N MET A 5 -5.71 -12.46 2.80
CA MET A 5 -6.77 -11.50 2.45
C MET A 5 -7.72 -11.29 3.62
N VAL A 6 -8.10 -12.35 4.36
CA VAL A 6 -8.89 -12.26 5.59
C VAL A 6 -8.15 -11.43 6.65
N ARG A 7 -6.84 -11.66 6.87
CA ARG A 7 -6.02 -10.86 7.79
C ARG A 7 -6.03 -9.38 7.43
N SER A 8 -5.90 -9.05 6.16
CA SER A 8 -5.94 -7.66 5.71
C SER A 8 -7.30 -7.01 5.95
N ARG A 9 -8.39 -7.68 5.63
CA ARG A 9 -9.75 -7.18 5.83
C ARG A 9 -10.06 -6.94 7.32
N GLU A 10 -9.77 -7.90 8.18
CA GLU A 10 -9.99 -7.80 9.61
C GLU A 10 -9.07 -6.73 10.25
N LEU A 11 -7.85 -6.56 9.73
CA LEU A 11 -6.94 -5.49 10.16
C LEU A 11 -7.48 -4.11 9.76
N ASP A 12 -7.99 -3.93 8.54
CA ASP A 12 -8.64 -2.70 8.08
C ASP A 12 -9.82 -2.33 8.98
N GLU A 13 -10.67 -3.31 9.33
CA GLU A 13 -11.80 -3.12 10.24
C GLU A 13 -11.35 -2.77 11.66
N LYS A 14 -10.28 -3.38 12.13
CA LYS A 14 -9.73 -3.10 13.46
C LYS A 14 -9.12 -1.71 13.52
N THR A 15 -8.30 -1.34 12.54
CA THR A 15 -7.65 -0.02 12.49
C THR A 15 -8.66 1.10 12.28
N LEU A 16 -9.75 0.87 11.53
CA LEU A 16 -10.87 1.82 11.43
C LEU A 16 -11.52 2.07 12.82
N ARG A 17 -11.75 1.02 13.59
CA ARG A 17 -12.27 1.18 14.97
C ARG A 17 -11.30 1.93 15.87
N MET A 18 -9.98 1.72 15.72
CA MET A 18 -8.94 2.45 16.45
C MET A 18 -8.90 3.92 16.02
N GLN A 19 -9.00 4.20 14.72
CA GLN A 19 -9.03 5.56 14.19
C GLN A 19 -10.24 6.36 14.74
N ARG A 20 -11.42 5.75 14.79
CA ARG A 20 -12.63 6.38 15.38
C ARG A 20 -12.49 6.69 16.86
N ARG A 21 -11.56 6.05 17.56
CA ARG A 21 -11.22 6.32 18.97
C ARG A 21 -10.03 7.29 19.11
N GLY A 22 -9.44 7.74 18.00
CA GLY A 22 -8.29 8.62 18.00
C GLY A 22 -6.96 7.95 18.36
N GLU A 23 -6.90 6.61 18.33
CA GLU A 23 -5.68 5.83 18.59
C GLU A 23 -4.74 5.81 17.38
N VAL A 24 -5.30 5.96 16.19
CA VAL A 24 -4.61 5.96 14.90
C VAL A 24 -5.06 7.20 14.11
N SER A 25 -4.18 7.75 13.30
CA SER A 25 -4.47 8.92 12.48
C SER A 25 -5.33 8.54 11.25
N ILE A 26 -5.12 9.18 10.13
CA ILE A 26 -5.81 8.88 8.87
C ILE A 26 -5.33 7.54 8.31
N ILE A 27 -6.25 6.71 7.85
CA ILE A 27 -5.95 5.43 7.20
C ILE A 27 -6.68 5.33 5.86
N ALA A 28 -6.10 4.55 4.94
CA ALA A 28 -6.68 4.23 3.64
C ALA A 28 -6.82 2.71 3.53
N ARG A 29 -8.04 2.20 3.66
CA ARG A 29 -8.33 0.77 3.65
C ARG A 29 -8.23 0.19 2.25
N GLY A 30 -7.77 -1.06 2.16
CA GLY A 30 -7.72 -1.84 0.92
C GLY A 30 -8.92 -2.75 0.69
N THR A 31 -10.03 -2.51 1.40
CA THR A 31 -11.24 -3.33 1.35
C THR A 31 -11.80 -3.45 -0.07
N GLY A 32 -11.92 -4.66 -0.56
CA GLY A 32 -12.33 -5.00 -1.93
C GLY A 32 -11.17 -5.15 -2.92
N GLU A 33 -9.95 -4.79 -2.53
CA GLU A 33 -8.76 -4.73 -3.38
C GLU A 33 -7.69 -5.79 -2.96
N GLU A 34 -7.99 -6.63 -1.98
CA GLU A 34 -7.02 -7.54 -1.34
C GLU A 34 -6.42 -8.55 -2.31
N ALA A 35 -7.21 -9.03 -3.28
CA ALA A 35 -6.77 -10.02 -4.24
C ALA A 35 -5.66 -9.49 -5.17
N VAL A 36 -5.71 -8.20 -5.53
CA VAL A 36 -4.67 -7.58 -6.37
C VAL A 36 -3.33 -7.64 -5.68
N SER A 37 -3.26 -7.17 -4.44
CA SER A 37 -2.01 -7.10 -3.69
C SER A 37 -1.52 -8.47 -3.25
N CYS A 38 -2.42 -9.35 -2.81
CA CYS A 38 -2.05 -10.70 -2.37
C CYS A 38 -1.58 -11.57 -3.53
N GLY A 39 -2.34 -11.59 -4.63
CA GLY A 39 -2.02 -12.40 -5.80
C GLY A 39 -0.72 -11.98 -6.47
N SER A 40 -0.50 -10.67 -6.65
CA SER A 40 0.72 -10.18 -7.27
C SER A 40 1.96 -10.36 -6.37
N ALA A 41 1.84 -10.15 -5.07
CA ALA A 41 2.94 -10.41 -4.14
C ALA A 41 3.34 -11.88 -4.09
N ALA A 42 2.38 -12.80 -4.22
CA ALA A 42 2.63 -14.23 -4.25
C ALA A 42 3.46 -14.70 -5.47
N ALA A 43 3.54 -13.88 -6.52
CA ALA A 43 4.33 -14.17 -7.71
C ALA A 43 5.82 -13.84 -7.55
N LEU A 44 6.21 -13.12 -6.51
CA LEU A 44 7.60 -12.80 -6.20
C LEU A 44 8.33 -13.98 -5.57
N GLN A 45 9.63 -13.89 -5.54
CA GLN A 45 10.50 -14.83 -4.83
C GLN A 45 11.49 -14.10 -3.92
N ALA A 46 12.16 -14.85 -3.05
CA ALA A 46 13.17 -14.29 -2.16
C ALA A 46 14.24 -13.51 -2.93
N GLY A 47 14.56 -12.32 -2.45
CA GLY A 47 15.51 -11.40 -3.07
C GLY A 47 14.88 -10.38 -4.03
N ASP A 48 13.64 -10.58 -4.47
CA ASP A 48 12.91 -9.58 -5.26
C ASP A 48 12.59 -8.32 -4.44
N TRP A 49 12.30 -7.24 -5.15
CA TRP A 49 11.90 -5.96 -4.55
C TRP A 49 10.42 -5.67 -4.73
N CYS A 50 9.79 -5.15 -3.70
CA CYS A 50 8.43 -4.66 -3.73
C CYS A 50 8.37 -3.19 -3.30
N PHE A 51 7.80 -2.33 -4.17
CA PHE A 51 7.59 -0.91 -3.95
C PHE A 51 6.09 -0.65 -3.76
N PRO A 52 5.58 -0.75 -2.53
CA PRO A 52 4.16 -0.62 -2.25
C PRO A 52 3.68 0.83 -2.33
N SER A 53 2.40 1.02 -2.62
CA SER A 53 1.65 2.22 -2.30
C SER A 53 0.96 2.02 -0.94
N TYR A 54 0.04 2.90 -0.57
CA TYR A 54 -0.60 2.90 0.76
C TYR A 54 -1.75 1.89 0.94
N ARG A 55 -2.08 1.04 -0.05
CA ARG A 55 -3.13 0.00 0.07
C ARG A 55 -2.60 -1.42 -0.05
N GLN A 56 -1.30 -1.62 -0.01
CA GLN A 56 -0.68 -2.92 -0.22
C GLN A 56 -0.40 -3.70 1.07
N THR A 57 -1.19 -3.46 2.11
CA THR A 57 -1.16 -4.28 3.34
C THR A 57 -1.20 -5.79 3.06
N PRO A 58 -2.05 -6.32 2.14
CA PRO A 58 -2.04 -7.75 1.82
C PRO A 58 -0.70 -8.25 1.29
N ALA A 59 0.04 -7.45 0.51
CA ALA A 59 1.35 -7.83 0.00
C ALA A 59 2.39 -7.98 1.13
N LEU A 60 2.40 -7.01 2.05
CA LEU A 60 3.26 -7.04 3.23
C LEU A 60 2.95 -8.26 4.12
N LEU A 61 1.67 -8.48 4.42
CA LEU A 61 1.23 -9.59 5.26
C LEU A 61 1.50 -10.96 4.62
N TYR A 62 1.45 -11.05 3.29
CA TYR A 62 1.74 -12.30 2.57
C TYR A 62 3.19 -12.75 2.80
N TRP A 63 4.12 -11.83 2.84
CA TRP A 63 5.54 -12.06 3.05
C TRP A 63 5.99 -11.99 4.52
N GLY A 64 5.02 -11.96 5.45
CA GLY A 64 5.30 -12.11 6.87
C GLY A 64 5.64 -10.82 7.61
N ALA A 65 5.23 -9.67 7.08
CA ALA A 65 5.39 -8.42 7.83
C ALA A 65 4.71 -8.49 9.21
N ASP A 66 5.40 -7.99 10.21
CA ASP A 66 4.93 -7.96 11.59
C ASP A 66 3.76 -6.97 11.74
N MET A 67 2.60 -7.49 12.18
CA MET A 67 1.40 -6.67 12.36
C MET A 67 1.51 -5.71 13.54
N ALA A 68 2.14 -6.12 14.65
CA ALA A 68 2.29 -5.25 15.81
C ALA A 68 3.15 -4.04 15.46
N ARG A 69 4.25 -4.27 14.72
CA ARG A 69 5.11 -3.21 14.18
C ARG A 69 4.35 -2.28 13.23
N ALA A 70 3.57 -2.83 12.31
CA ALA A 70 2.78 -2.04 11.38
C ALA A 70 1.74 -1.17 12.12
N ILE A 71 1.05 -1.72 13.10
CA ILE A 71 0.07 -1.01 13.93
C ILE A 71 0.77 0.07 14.78
N ALA A 72 1.91 -0.24 15.41
CA ALA A 72 2.68 0.72 16.19
C ALA A 72 3.10 1.94 15.35
N GLY A 73 3.54 1.71 14.10
CA GLY A 73 3.81 2.79 13.15
C GLY A 73 2.58 3.66 12.85
N LEU A 74 1.39 3.06 12.68
CA LEU A 74 0.13 3.80 12.52
C LEU A 74 -0.24 4.61 13.78
N MET A 75 0.18 4.17 14.96
CA MET A 75 0.00 4.86 16.23
C MET A 75 1.06 5.96 16.47
N GLY A 76 2.02 6.12 15.58
CA GLY A 76 3.05 7.15 15.65
C GLY A 76 4.33 6.72 16.37
N ALA A 77 4.59 5.43 16.51
CA ALA A 77 5.87 4.93 17.00
C ALA A 77 6.97 5.14 15.95
N GLU A 78 8.19 5.42 16.41
CA GLU A 78 9.36 5.56 15.54
C GLU A 78 9.90 4.21 15.08
N PRO A 79 10.54 4.15 13.90
CA PRO A 79 11.18 2.92 13.42
C PRO A 79 12.17 2.32 14.42
N GLU A 80 13.03 3.13 15.02
CA GLU A 80 14.01 2.69 16.03
C GLU A 80 13.34 2.14 17.27
N THR A 81 12.28 2.82 17.76
CA THR A 81 11.50 2.34 18.89
C THR A 81 10.78 1.04 18.58
N VAL A 82 10.24 0.93 17.36
CA VAL A 82 9.60 -0.31 16.89
C VAL A 82 10.64 -1.43 16.78
N ASP A 83 11.80 -1.15 16.21
CA ASP A 83 12.87 -2.15 16.05
C ASP A 83 13.45 -2.64 17.40
N GLU A 84 13.47 -1.77 18.43
CA GLU A 84 13.91 -2.14 19.77
C GLU A 84 12.89 -3.04 20.50
N HIS A 85 11.59 -2.74 20.36
CA HIS A 85 10.51 -3.45 21.05
C HIS A 85 9.96 -4.64 20.27
N HIS A 86 10.08 -4.60 18.94
CA HIS A 86 9.63 -5.63 18.00
C HIS A 86 10.76 -6.01 17.05
N PRO A 87 11.84 -6.64 17.56
CA PRO A 87 12.91 -7.10 16.68
C PRO A 87 12.32 -8.15 15.73
N VAL A 88 12.52 -7.94 14.44
CA VAL A 88 12.16 -8.92 13.43
C VAL A 88 13.25 -9.99 13.43
N GLU A 89 12.93 -11.16 13.99
CA GLU A 89 13.87 -12.30 14.02
C GLU A 89 14.11 -12.85 12.60
N ASP A 90 13.07 -12.78 11.74
CA ASP A 90 13.13 -13.19 10.34
C ASP A 90 12.60 -12.04 9.46
N GLU A 91 13.49 -11.32 8.79
CA GLU A 91 13.07 -10.35 7.78
C GLU A 91 12.33 -11.05 6.64
N PRO A 92 11.28 -10.39 6.07
CA PRO A 92 10.64 -10.92 4.88
C PRO A 92 11.68 -11.22 3.79
N PRO A 93 11.64 -12.40 3.14
CA PRO A 93 12.62 -12.75 2.11
C PRO A 93 12.50 -11.87 0.85
N VAL A 94 11.41 -11.16 0.68
CA VAL A 94 11.21 -10.09 -0.33
C VAL A 94 11.56 -8.75 0.29
N ASN A 95 12.33 -7.94 -0.43
CA ASN A 95 12.72 -6.61 0.02
C ASN A 95 11.57 -5.62 -0.17
N PHE A 96 11.03 -5.08 0.92
CA PHE A 96 10.01 -4.05 0.88
C PHE A 96 10.61 -2.67 1.14
N THR A 97 10.25 -1.70 0.29
CA THR A 97 10.49 -0.30 0.62
C THR A 97 9.39 0.21 1.55
N PRO A 98 9.60 1.32 2.27
CA PRO A 98 8.53 1.99 3.00
C PRO A 98 7.34 2.28 2.08
N ILE A 99 6.13 2.33 2.66
CA ILE A 99 4.90 2.70 1.95
C ILE A 99 5.02 4.12 1.40
N TYR A 100 4.74 4.28 0.10
CA TYR A 100 4.74 5.59 -0.56
C TYR A 100 3.33 6.20 -0.56
N VAL A 101 3.23 7.41 -0.04
CA VAL A 101 2.01 8.25 -0.12
C VAL A 101 2.05 9.18 -1.33
N PRO A 102 3.20 9.82 -1.70
CA PRO A 102 3.29 10.58 -2.94
C PRO A 102 3.04 9.70 -4.16
N LEU A 103 2.14 10.16 -5.05
CA LEU A 103 1.66 9.37 -6.18
C LEU A 103 2.77 9.14 -7.22
N ALA A 104 2.83 7.92 -7.74
CA ALA A 104 3.74 7.45 -8.79
C ALA A 104 5.26 7.48 -8.47
N VAL A 105 5.70 8.15 -7.41
CA VAL A 105 7.13 8.22 -7.02
C VAL A 105 7.72 6.83 -6.74
N ASN A 106 6.93 5.92 -6.16
CA ASN A 106 7.35 4.54 -5.97
C ASN A 106 7.64 3.81 -7.28
N VAL A 107 6.94 4.13 -8.37
CA VAL A 107 7.17 3.51 -9.69
C VAL A 107 8.49 3.98 -10.28
N THR A 108 8.82 5.28 -10.18
CA THR A 108 10.11 5.82 -10.63
C THR A 108 11.27 5.19 -9.86
N ASN A 109 11.12 5.05 -8.54
CA ASN A 109 12.13 4.42 -7.69
C ASN A 109 12.28 2.93 -7.99
N ALA A 110 11.16 2.22 -8.24
CA ALA A 110 11.15 0.80 -8.62
C ALA A 110 11.90 0.56 -9.93
N VAL A 111 11.62 1.38 -10.96
CA VAL A 111 12.32 1.29 -12.23
C VAL A 111 13.81 1.58 -12.06
N GLY A 112 14.17 2.60 -11.27
CA GLY A 112 15.58 2.90 -10.96
C GLY A 112 16.27 1.73 -10.26
N SER A 113 15.63 1.05 -9.31
CA SER A 113 16.12 -0.16 -8.66
C SER A 113 16.34 -1.29 -9.68
N ALA A 114 15.33 -1.56 -10.51
CA ALA A 114 15.41 -2.59 -11.54
C ALA A 114 16.54 -2.32 -12.54
N MET A 115 16.76 -1.06 -12.94
CA MET A 115 17.89 -0.69 -13.81
C MET A 115 19.25 -1.00 -13.15
N VAL A 116 19.38 -0.79 -11.84
CA VAL A 116 20.61 -1.15 -11.10
C VAL A 116 20.81 -2.66 -11.09
N ASP A 117 19.74 -3.43 -10.86
CA ASP A 117 19.82 -4.89 -10.86
C ASP A 117 20.18 -5.43 -12.24
N ALA A 118 19.60 -4.90 -13.31
CA ALA A 118 19.97 -5.23 -14.68
C ALA A 118 21.46 -4.89 -14.96
N PHE A 119 21.94 -3.72 -14.53
CA PHE A 119 23.34 -3.32 -14.70
C PHE A 119 24.32 -4.22 -13.92
N ARG A 120 23.90 -4.75 -12.77
CA ARG A 120 24.68 -5.66 -11.93
C ARG A 120 24.55 -7.13 -12.32
N GLU A 121 23.71 -7.42 -13.31
CA GLU A 121 23.36 -8.79 -13.73
C GLU A 121 22.78 -9.63 -12.57
N ASN A 122 22.03 -8.97 -11.67
CA ASN A 122 21.32 -9.65 -10.60
C ASN A 122 20.07 -10.35 -11.17
N ASP A 123 19.74 -11.53 -10.57
CA ASP A 123 18.54 -12.29 -10.89
C ASP A 123 17.36 -11.85 -9.99
N THR A 124 17.04 -10.55 -10.02
CA THR A 124 15.96 -9.95 -9.23
C THR A 124 14.96 -9.23 -10.11
N VAL A 125 13.71 -9.22 -9.69
CA VAL A 125 12.63 -8.46 -10.32
C VAL A 125 12.08 -7.46 -9.31
N THR A 126 11.71 -6.29 -9.80
CA THR A 126 11.09 -5.25 -8.97
C THR A 126 9.61 -5.15 -9.31
N LEU A 127 8.75 -5.34 -8.31
CA LEU A 127 7.31 -5.13 -8.39
C LEU A 127 6.95 -3.78 -7.79
N SER A 128 6.11 -3.00 -8.47
CA SER A 128 5.56 -1.75 -7.96
C SER A 128 4.05 -1.68 -8.11
N TYR A 129 3.41 -0.86 -7.29
CA TYR A 129 1.96 -0.67 -7.32
C TYR A 129 1.60 0.77 -7.60
N ILE A 130 0.54 0.95 -8.38
CA ILE A 130 -0.02 2.26 -8.69
C ILE A 130 -1.55 2.18 -8.76
N GLY A 131 -2.25 3.21 -8.30
CA GLY A 131 -3.69 3.33 -8.52
C GLY A 131 -4.01 3.88 -9.92
N ASP A 132 -5.24 3.63 -10.41
CA ASP A 132 -5.74 4.18 -11.69
C ASP A 132 -5.58 5.70 -11.76
N GLY A 133 -5.96 6.44 -10.70
CA GLY A 133 -5.80 7.89 -10.62
C GLY A 133 -4.36 8.35 -10.77
N SER A 134 -3.43 7.64 -10.15
CA SER A 134 -2.00 7.96 -10.17
C SER A 134 -1.35 7.77 -11.53
N THR A 135 -1.98 7.04 -12.46
CA THR A 135 -1.50 6.94 -13.86
C THR A 135 -1.65 8.25 -14.65
N SER A 136 -2.17 9.30 -14.03
CA SER A 136 -2.23 10.65 -14.59
C SER A 136 -0.99 11.50 -14.25
N GLU A 137 -0.14 11.02 -13.33
CA GLU A 137 1.10 11.68 -12.95
C GLU A 137 2.17 11.56 -14.03
N GLY A 138 2.97 12.63 -14.21
CA GLY A 138 4.09 12.60 -15.16
C GLY A 138 5.11 11.52 -14.82
N ASP A 139 5.38 11.32 -13.51
CA ASP A 139 6.33 10.32 -13.02
C ASP A 139 5.99 8.90 -13.46
N PHE A 140 4.70 8.55 -13.58
CA PHE A 140 4.26 7.27 -14.13
C PHE A 140 4.72 7.10 -15.59
N HIS A 141 4.49 8.10 -16.42
CA HIS A 141 4.86 8.05 -17.85
C HIS A 141 6.37 8.01 -18.05
N GLU A 142 7.11 8.81 -17.30
CA GLU A 142 8.56 8.79 -17.33
C GLU A 142 9.13 7.45 -16.84
N ALA A 143 8.60 6.90 -15.76
CA ALA A 143 9.02 5.60 -15.27
C ALA A 143 8.84 4.49 -16.30
N LEU A 144 7.67 4.40 -16.94
CA LEU A 144 7.42 3.40 -17.98
C LEU A 144 8.32 3.63 -19.21
N ASN A 145 8.57 4.89 -19.59
CA ASN A 145 9.48 5.21 -20.69
C ASN A 145 10.90 4.73 -20.39
N PHE A 146 11.43 5.00 -19.18
CA PHE A 146 12.74 4.48 -18.78
C PHE A 146 12.75 2.95 -18.72
N ALA A 147 11.71 2.35 -18.15
CA ALA A 147 11.62 0.90 -18.08
C ALA A 147 11.69 0.26 -19.48
N GLY A 148 10.93 0.79 -20.44
CA GLY A 148 10.92 0.29 -21.82
C GLY A 148 12.23 0.54 -22.59
N VAL A 149 12.87 1.72 -22.40
CA VAL A 149 14.12 2.06 -23.09
C VAL A 149 15.30 1.22 -22.59
N TYR A 150 15.32 0.88 -21.30
CA TYR A 150 16.43 0.15 -20.67
C TYR A 150 16.14 -1.34 -20.42
N ASP A 151 15.01 -1.84 -20.91
CA ASP A 151 14.56 -3.23 -20.67
C ASP A 151 14.64 -3.63 -19.19
N ALA A 152 14.27 -2.68 -18.31
CA ALA A 152 14.39 -2.87 -16.86
C ALA A 152 13.48 -4.02 -16.36
N PRO A 153 13.97 -4.95 -15.52
CA PRO A 153 13.16 -6.05 -14.99
C PRO A 153 12.17 -5.56 -13.92
N ALA A 154 11.28 -4.65 -14.31
CA ALA A 154 10.26 -4.02 -13.47
C ALA A 154 8.85 -4.42 -13.92
N VAL A 155 8.02 -4.86 -12.98
CA VAL A 155 6.60 -5.12 -13.21
C VAL A 155 5.80 -4.11 -12.40
N THR A 156 4.90 -3.37 -13.06
CA THR A 156 4.02 -2.41 -12.38
C THR A 156 2.59 -2.91 -12.42
N VAL A 157 1.96 -3.03 -11.26
CA VAL A 157 0.54 -3.41 -11.11
C VAL A 157 -0.28 -2.16 -10.89
N CYS A 158 -1.14 -1.85 -11.84
CA CYS A 158 -2.15 -0.80 -11.73
C CYS A 158 -3.41 -1.39 -11.06
N GLN A 159 -3.63 -1.01 -9.82
CA GLN A 159 -4.83 -1.34 -9.06
C GLN A 159 -5.96 -0.40 -9.49
N ASN A 160 -6.66 -0.79 -10.58
CA ASN A 160 -7.77 -0.02 -11.12
C ASN A 160 -9.03 -0.26 -10.28
N ASN A 161 -9.12 0.47 -9.19
CA ASN A 161 -10.25 0.39 -8.26
C ASN A 161 -11.42 1.31 -8.62
N GLN A 162 -11.42 1.86 -9.84
CA GLN A 162 -12.44 2.69 -10.47
C GLN A 162 -12.53 4.12 -9.94
N TRP A 163 -11.64 4.55 -9.02
CA TRP A 163 -11.76 5.84 -8.35
C TRP A 163 -10.41 6.53 -8.09
N ALA A 164 -10.25 7.74 -8.62
CA ALA A 164 -9.23 8.68 -8.19
C ALA A 164 -9.87 9.64 -7.16
N ILE A 165 -9.81 9.29 -5.87
CA ILE A 165 -10.59 9.90 -4.78
C ILE A 165 -12.09 9.87 -5.14
N SER A 166 -12.64 10.95 -5.70
CA SER A 166 -14.04 11.09 -6.12
C SER A 166 -14.23 11.10 -7.65
N VAL A 167 -13.15 10.99 -8.43
CA VAL A 167 -13.21 11.00 -9.89
C VAL A 167 -13.31 9.57 -10.42
N PRO A 168 -14.40 9.19 -11.10
CA PRO A 168 -14.58 7.84 -11.62
C PRO A 168 -13.65 7.55 -12.80
N ALA A 169 -13.27 6.27 -12.97
CA ALA A 169 -12.30 5.80 -13.97
C ALA A 169 -12.57 6.33 -15.39
N HIS A 170 -13.82 6.38 -15.82
CA HIS A 170 -14.21 6.87 -17.15
C HIS A 170 -13.96 8.38 -17.39
N ARG A 171 -13.61 9.14 -16.33
CA ARG A 171 -13.23 10.55 -16.41
C ARG A 171 -11.74 10.82 -16.24
N GLN A 172 -10.95 9.77 -16.02
CA GLN A 172 -9.51 9.91 -15.74
C GLN A 172 -8.65 9.80 -17.01
N THR A 173 -9.11 9.07 -18.03
CA THR A 173 -8.35 8.83 -19.24
C THR A 173 -9.25 8.72 -20.46
N ALA A 174 -8.73 9.13 -21.64
CA ALA A 174 -9.36 8.89 -22.93
C ALA A 174 -8.93 7.55 -23.56
N ALA A 175 -7.92 6.86 -22.98
CA ALA A 175 -7.56 5.51 -23.39
C ALA A 175 -8.69 4.54 -23.05
N GLU A 176 -8.87 3.51 -23.87
CA GLU A 176 -9.91 2.48 -23.67
C GLU A 176 -9.73 1.73 -22.34
N THR A 177 -8.47 1.50 -21.96
CA THR A 177 -8.08 0.89 -20.69
C THR A 177 -6.85 1.59 -20.13
N PHE A 178 -6.58 1.47 -18.83
CA PHE A 178 -5.34 1.99 -18.24
C PHE A 178 -4.13 1.20 -18.74
N ALA A 179 -4.28 -0.10 -19.01
CA ALA A 179 -3.24 -0.95 -19.57
C ALA A 179 -2.67 -0.40 -20.89
N ARG A 180 -3.51 0.19 -21.73
CA ARG A 180 -3.06 0.77 -23.02
C ARG A 180 -2.13 1.98 -22.89
N LYS A 181 -2.04 2.58 -21.71
CA LYS A 181 -1.05 3.64 -21.49
C LYS A 181 0.39 3.11 -21.60
N ALA A 182 0.61 1.83 -21.29
CA ALA A 182 1.92 1.19 -21.38
C ALA A 182 2.36 0.99 -22.85
N GLU A 183 1.43 0.86 -23.78
CA GLU A 183 1.71 0.68 -25.22
C GLU A 183 2.55 1.83 -25.79
N ALA A 184 2.27 3.06 -25.35
CA ALA A 184 3.01 4.25 -25.80
C ALA A 184 4.50 4.24 -25.41
N HIS A 185 4.85 3.43 -24.40
CA HIS A 185 6.22 3.29 -23.87
C HIS A 185 6.90 1.99 -24.30
N GLY A 186 6.27 1.21 -25.20
CA GLY A 186 6.79 -0.09 -25.63
C GLY A 186 6.78 -1.17 -24.55
N VAL A 187 6.05 -0.95 -23.44
CA VAL A 187 5.95 -1.90 -22.33
C VAL A 187 4.80 -2.87 -22.60
N PRO A 188 5.07 -4.18 -22.63
CA PRO A 188 4.03 -5.20 -22.71
C PRO A 188 3.08 -5.13 -21.51
N TYR A 189 1.80 -5.33 -21.78
CA TYR A 189 0.76 -5.17 -20.77
C TYR A 189 -0.32 -6.23 -20.86
N ASP A 190 -0.97 -6.50 -19.74
CA ASP A 190 -2.17 -7.31 -19.62
C ASP A 190 -3.23 -6.62 -18.76
N ARG A 191 -4.46 -7.10 -18.90
CA ARG A 191 -5.59 -6.66 -18.10
C ARG A 191 -6.25 -7.89 -17.49
N VAL A 192 -6.40 -7.90 -16.16
CA VAL A 192 -6.88 -9.04 -15.38
C VAL A 192 -8.05 -8.65 -14.49
N ASP A 193 -8.90 -9.63 -14.16
CA ASP A 193 -9.89 -9.47 -13.10
C ASP A 193 -9.18 -9.39 -11.74
N GLY A 194 -9.16 -8.18 -11.16
CA GLY A 194 -8.50 -7.90 -9.88
C GLY A 194 -9.21 -8.48 -8.67
N ASN A 195 -10.43 -9.02 -8.82
CA ASN A 195 -11.15 -9.74 -7.76
C ASN A 195 -10.94 -11.25 -7.82
N ASP A 196 -10.13 -11.73 -8.78
CA ASP A 196 -9.68 -13.11 -8.87
C ASP A 196 -8.20 -13.22 -8.48
N VAL A 197 -7.93 -13.62 -7.26
CA VAL A 197 -6.55 -13.70 -6.74
C VAL A 197 -5.67 -14.66 -7.52
N LEU A 198 -6.24 -15.74 -8.04
CA LEU A 198 -5.51 -16.74 -8.83
C LEU A 198 -5.17 -16.20 -10.21
N ALA A 199 -6.11 -15.50 -10.86
CA ALA A 199 -5.85 -14.84 -12.13
C ALA A 199 -4.79 -13.74 -12.00
N VAL A 200 -4.84 -12.93 -10.93
CA VAL A 200 -3.82 -11.92 -10.62
C VAL A 200 -2.45 -12.57 -10.40
N TYR A 201 -2.40 -13.66 -9.63
CA TYR A 201 -1.17 -14.41 -9.41
C TYR A 201 -0.57 -14.93 -10.71
N GLU A 202 -1.35 -15.64 -11.53
CA GLU A 202 -0.86 -16.22 -12.78
C GLU A 202 -0.37 -15.15 -13.76
N THR A 203 -1.14 -14.08 -13.95
CA THR A 203 -0.74 -12.96 -14.82
C THR A 203 0.54 -12.31 -14.31
N THR A 204 0.64 -12.04 -13.01
CA THR A 204 1.85 -11.43 -12.44
C THR A 204 3.04 -12.36 -12.55
N ARG A 205 2.87 -13.65 -12.28
CA ARG A 205 3.91 -14.67 -12.41
C ARG A 205 4.50 -14.72 -13.83
N GLU A 206 3.65 -14.62 -14.85
CA GLU A 206 4.11 -14.59 -16.24
C GLU A 206 4.95 -13.35 -16.55
N HIS A 207 4.53 -12.16 -16.08
CA HIS A 207 5.30 -10.93 -16.23
C HIS A 207 6.62 -10.96 -15.45
N VAL A 208 6.60 -11.40 -14.20
CA VAL A 208 7.79 -11.55 -13.34
C VAL A 208 8.78 -12.53 -13.98
N LYS A 209 8.30 -13.69 -14.44
CA LYS A 209 9.14 -14.67 -15.11
C LYS A 209 9.77 -14.08 -16.37
N ARG A 210 9.00 -13.42 -17.22
CA ARG A 210 9.51 -12.78 -18.44
C ARG A 210 10.56 -11.72 -18.13
N ALA A 211 10.30 -10.85 -17.13
CA ALA A 211 11.25 -9.82 -16.73
C ALA A 211 12.56 -10.43 -16.23
N ARG A 212 12.50 -11.48 -15.42
CA ARG A 212 13.67 -12.22 -14.93
C ARG A 212 14.49 -12.88 -16.04
N GLU A 213 13.83 -13.37 -17.07
CA GLU A 213 14.47 -13.98 -18.24
C GLU A 213 14.99 -12.95 -19.26
N GLY A 214 15.02 -11.65 -18.90
CA GLY A 214 15.51 -10.57 -19.75
C GLY A 214 14.50 -10.07 -20.80
N GLY A 215 13.22 -10.40 -20.62
CA GLY A 215 12.13 -9.95 -21.51
C GLY A 215 11.62 -8.52 -21.20
N GLY A 216 12.36 -7.75 -20.38
CA GLY A 216 12.05 -6.37 -20.08
C GLY A 216 10.85 -6.17 -19.14
N PRO A 217 10.36 -4.92 -19.04
CA PRO A 217 9.32 -4.54 -18.09
C PRO A 217 7.94 -5.11 -18.40
N GLY A 218 7.02 -5.02 -17.43
CA GLY A 218 5.63 -5.36 -17.59
C GLY A 218 4.69 -4.39 -16.91
N PHE A 219 3.47 -4.26 -17.44
CA PHE A 219 2.40 -3.49 -16.85
C PHE A 219 1.12 -4.33 -16.77
N ILE A 220 0.48 -4.37 -15.61
CA ILE A 220 -0.74 -5.16 -15.38
C ILE A 220 -1.83 -4.23 -14.86
N GLU A 221 -2.93 -4.12 -15.58
CA GLU A 221 -4.15 -3.49 -15.07
C GLU A 221 -5.02 -4.54 -14.38
N ALA A 222 -5.07 -4.51 -13.07
CA ALA A 222 -5.98 -5.35 -12.28
C ALA A 222 -7.25 -4.57 -11.98
N VAL A 223 -8.37 -4.98 -12.62
CA VAL A 223 -9.66 -4.32 -12.50
C VAL A 223 -10.36 -4.80 -11.26
N THR A 224 -10.57 -3.89 -10.32
CA THR A 224 -11.23 -4.14 -9.03
C THR A 224 -12.13 -2.98 -8.65
N TYR A 225 -12.56 -2.91 -7.41
CA TYR A 225 -13.38 -1.82 -6.91
C TYR A 225 -13.02 -1.47 -5.46
N ARG A 226 -12.82 -0.19 -5.18
CA ARG A 226 -12.64 0.30 -3.82
C ARG A 226 -13.97 0.25 -3.08
N MET A 227 -14.15 -0.71 -2.18
CA MET A 227 -15.39 -0.86 -1.42
C MET A 227 -15.45 0.06 -0.20
N ALA A 228 -14.30 0.58 0.27
CA ALA A 228 -14.20 1.54 1.36
C ALA A 228 -14.11 2.99 0.84
N GLU A 229 -14.23 3.96 1.73
CA GLU A 229 -13.90 5.36 1.48
C GLU A 229 -12.43 5.50 0.99
N HIS A 230 -12.09 6.64 0.37
CA HIS A 230 -10.71 6.86 -0.07
C HIS A 230 -9.74 6.81 1.10
N ASN A 231 -10.09 7.47 2.17
CA ASN A 231 -9.47 7.40 3.49
C ASN A 231 -10.50 7.83 4.55
N THR A 232 -10.16 7.73 5.81
CA THR A 232 -11.08 8.04 6.93
C THR A 232 -11.51 9.52 7.05
N ALA A 233 -11.02 10.42 6.19
CA ALA A 233 -11.49 11.81 6.06
C ALA A 233 -12.38 12.02 4.84
N ASP A 234 -12.67 10.98 4.05
CA ASP A 234 -13.50 11.00 2.85
C ASP A 234 -14.97 10.68 3.19
N GLU A 235 -15.89 11.17 2.36
CA GLU A 235 -17.33 10.89 2.43
C GLU A 235 -17.81 10.36 1.08
N GLU A 236 -17.69 9.06 0.88
CA GLU A 236 -17.96 8.41 -0.40
C GLU A 236 -19.44 8.46 -0.83
N SER A 237 -20.37 8.64 0.10
CA SER A 237 -21.82 8.73 -0.19
C SER A 237 -22.17 9.92 -1.11
N ILE A 238 -21.28 10.92 -1.17
CA ILE A 238 -21.48 12.12 -2.00
C ILE A 238 -21.30 11.82 -3.50
N TYR A 239 -20.44 10.84 -3.86
CA TYR A 239 -20.06 10.62 -5.25
C TYR A 239 -20.24 9.19 -5.74
N ARG A 240 -20.50 8.22 -4.86
CA ARG A 240 -20.73 6.81 -5.20
C ARG A 240 -22.15 6.55 -5.62
N ASP A 241 -22.29 5.70 -6.63
CA ASP A 241 -23.55 5.08 -7.01
C ASP A 241 -23.76 3.79 -6.20
N GLU A 242 -24.87 3.70 -5.49
CA GLU A 242 -25.22 2.57 -4.63
C GLU A 242 -25.35 1.27 -5.43
N ALA A 243 -25.96 1.31 -6.63
CA ALA A 243 -26.10 0.13 -7.49
C ALA A 243 -24.73 -0.41 -7.97
N MET A 244 -23.76 0.48 -8.18
CA MET A 244 -22.40 0.06 -8.52
C MET A 244 -21.69 -0.58 -7.32
N ALA A 245 -21.89 -0.02 -6.12
CA ALA A 245 -21.33 -0.61 -4.90
C ALA A 245 -21.93 -2.00 -4.62
N GLU A 246 -23.22 -2.21 -4.79
CA GLU A 246 -23.89 -3.51 -4.69
C GLU A 246 -23.37 -4.50 -5.72
N TYR A 247 -23.22 -4.09 -6.99
CA TYR A 247 -22.66 -4.92 -8.05
C TYR A 247 -21.28 -5.48 -7.70
N TRP A 248 -20.41 -4.65 -7.10
CA TRP A 248 -19.07 -5.08 -6.73
C TRP A 248 -19.03 -5.84 -5.39
N ALA A 249 -19.96 -5.57 -4.47
CA ALA A 249 -20.09 -6.33 -3.24
C ALA A 249 -20.41 -7.82 -3.51
N GLU A 250 -21.22 -8.12 -4.54
CA GLU A 250 -21.48 -9.49 -4.99
C GLU A 250 -20.22 -10.18 -5.58
N ARG A 251 -19.15 -9.43 -5.77
CA ARG A 251 -17.87 -9.89 -6.35
C ARG A 251 -16.71 -9.72 -5.39
N ASP A 252 -16.98 -9.73 -4.10
CA ASP A 252 -15.96 -9.63 -3.06
C ASP A 252 -14.86 -10.67 -3.31
N PRO A 253 -13.57 -10.26 -3.36
CA PRO A 253 -12.48 -11.17 -3.68
C PRO A 253 -12.27 -12.27 -2.62
N ILE A 254 -12.60 -12.00 -1.36
CA ILE A 254 -12.48 -12.98 -0.28
C ILE A 254 -13.58 -14.04 -0.42
N ASP A 255 -14.83 -13.62 -0.56
CA ASP A 255 -15.98 -14.52 -0.69
C ASP A 255 -15.87 -15.38 -1.96
N ARG A 256 -15.33 -14.80 -3.04
CA ARG A 256 -15.08 -15.53 -4.29
C ARG A 256 -14.06 -16.64 -4.11
N LEU A 257 -12.92 -16.35 -3.47
CA LEU A 257 -11.91 -17.37 -3.21
C LEU A 257 -12.41 -18.41 -2.20
N GLU A 258 -13.13 -17.96 -1.16
CA GLU A 258 -13.74 -18.88 -0.17
C GLU A 258 -14.68 -19.89 -0.83
N THR A 259 -15.59 -19.39 -1.67
CA THR A 259 -16.51 -20.25 -2.42
C THR A 259 -15.75 -21.27 -3.26
N TYR A 260 -14.72 -20.82 -4.00
CA TYR A 260 -13.91 -21.72 -4.82
C TYR A 260 -13.19 -22.79 -3.97
N LEU A 261 -12.64 -22.42 -2.83
CA LEU A 261 -11.92 -23.36 -1.95
C LEU A 261 -12.86 -24.40 -1.28
N LEU A 262 -14.10 -23.99 -0.98
CA LEU A 262 -15.14 -24.90 -0.48
C LEU A 262 -15.61 -25.86 -1.59
N ASP A 263 -15.84 -25.35 -2.81
CA ASP A 263 -16.28 -26.16 -3.95
C ASP A 263 -15.22 -27.19 -4.40
N GLU A 264 -13.94 -26.89 -4.19
CA GLU A 264 -12.81 -27.79 -4.50
C GLU A 264 -12.39 -28.67 -3.30
N ASP A 265 -13.18 -28.72 -2.23
CA ASP A 265 -12.90 -29.49 -1.00
C ASP A 265 -11.52 -29.17 -0.38
N VAL A 266 -11.01 -27.93 -0.53
CA VAL A 266 -9.76 -27.44 0.09
C VAL A 266 -10.04 -26.92 1.49
N LEU A 267 -11.22 -26.34 1.71
CA LEU A 267 -11.74 -25.91 3.01
C LEU A 267 -12.97 -26.74 3.37
N GLU A 268 -13.11 -27.08 4.63
CA GLU A 268 -14.34 -27.60 5.21
C GLU A 268 -15.33 -26.47 5.53
N PRO A 269 -16.64 -26.72 5.60
CA PRO A 269 -17.64 -25.66 5.82
C PRO A 269 -17.44 -24.79 7.06
N ASP A 270 -16.81 -25.31 8.10
CA ASP A 270 -16.55 -24.59 9.35
C ASP A 270 -15.21 -23.84 9.35
N ASP A 271 -14.30 -24.12 8.41
CA ASP A 271 -12.97 -23.52 8.34
C ASP A 271 -12.97 -22.00 8.13
N PRO A 272 -13.83 -21.41 7.27
CA PRO A 272 -13.84 -19.98 7.07
C PRO A 272 -14.08 -19.18 8.35
N GLU A 273 -15.05 -19.57 9.16
CA GLU A 273 -15.31 -18.85 10.43
C GLU A 273 -14.20 -19.11 11.46
N ALA A 274 -13.67 -20.33 11.52
CA ALA A 274 -12.54 -20.65 12.39
C ALA A 274 -11.30 -19.79 12.03
N ILE A 275 -11.00 -19.63 10.74
CA ILE A 275 -9.90 -18.77 10.25
C ILE A 275 -10.14 -17.30 10.63
N ARG A 276 -11.38 -16.80 10.48
CA ARG A 276 -11.71 -15.40 10.86
C ARG A 276 -11.53 -15.19 12.36
N GLU A 277 -11.95 -16.14 13.20
CA GLU A 277 -11.79 -16.03 14.65
C GLU A 277 -10.32 -16.04 15.06
N GLU A 278 -9.52 -16.97 14.55
CA GLU A 278 -8.07 -17.02 14.79
C GLU A 278 -7.40 -15.69 14.35
N VAL A 279 -7.77 -15.16 13.20
CA VAL A 279 -7.24 -13.89 12.69
C VAL A 279 -7.61 -12.71 13.58
N ARG A 280 -8.83 -12.66 14.11
CA ARG A 280 -9.26 -11.61 15.05
C ARG A 280 -8.46 -11.68 16.36
N GLU A 281 -8.18 -12.89 16.85
CA GLU A 281 -7.34 -13.08 18.03
C GLU A 281 -5.90 -12.65 17.77
N GLU A 282 -5.32 -13.01 16.62
CA GLU A 282 -4.00 -12.61 16.17
C GLU A 282 -3.88 -11.07 16.09
N ILE A 283 -4.85 -10.40 15.46
CA ILE A 283 -4.88 -8.93 15.34
C ILE A 283 -5.05 -8.28 16.72
N GLN A 284 -5.87 -8.85 17.61
CA GLN A 284 -6.03 -8.31 18.95
C GLN A 284 -4.72 -8.39 19.74
N ALA A 285 -4.01 -9.50 19.65
CA ALA A 285 -2.70 -9.66 20.28
C ALA A 285 -1.70 -8.64 19.73
N ALA A 286 -1.64 -8.47 18.39
CA ALA A 286 -0.78 -7.48 17.75
C ALA A 286 -1.11 -6.03 18.17
N VAL A 287 -2.38 -5.69 18.35
CA VAL A 287 -2.79 -4.37 18.86
C VAL A 287 -2.35 -4.16 20.31
N ASP A 288 -2.49 -5.17 21.15
CA ASP A 288 -2.11 -5.06 22.55
C ASP A 288 -0.58 -4.93 22.69
N GLU A 289 0.17 -5.65 21.88
CA GLU A 289 1.62 -5.52 21.77
C GLU A 289 2.04 -4.14 21.24
N ALA A 290 1.42 -3.66 20.14
CA ALA A 290 1.69 -2.34 19.58
C ALA A 290 1.48 -1.19 20.57
N ARG A 291 0.55 -1.32 21.50
CA ARG A 291 0.28 -0.32 22.55
C ARG A 291 1.38 -0.20 23.61
N GLU A 292 2.21 -1.21 23.75
CA GLU A 292 3.36 -1.19 24.66
C GLU A 292 4.55 -0.45 24.03
N VAL A 293 4.55 -0.22 22.71
CA VAL A 293 5.59 0.52 22.03
C VAL A 293 5.45 2.01 22.32
N PRO A 294 6.50 2.68 22.82
CA PRO A 294 6.45 4.13 23.07
C PRO A 294 6.19 4.92 21.79
N VAL A 295 5.30 5.90 21.87
CA VAL A 295 5.11 6.86 20.79
C VAL A 295 6.34 7.77 20.71
N SER A 296 6.73 8.14 19.50
CA SER A 296 7.87 9.00 19.20
C SER A 296 7.84 10.32 19.97
N ASP A 297 8.97 10.77 20.46
CA ASP A 297 9.09 12.13 21.02
C ASP A 297 8.96 13.14 19.87
N HIS A 298 8.22 14.22 20.13
CA HIS A 298 8.05 15.33 19.17
C HIS A 298 9.37 15.95 18.69
N GLU A 299 10.46 15.79 19.44
CA GLU A 299 11.80 16.27 19.03
C GLU A 299 12.32 15.49 17.79
N THR A 300 11.87 14.27 17.59
CA THR A 300 12.30 13.42 16.47
C THR A 300 11.83 13.95 15.12
N MET A 301 10.73 14.73 15.07
CA MET A 301 10.30 15.43 13.85
C MET A 301 11.38 16.37 13.27
N PHE A 302 12.36 16.75 14.07
CA PHE A 302 13.50 17.57 13.65
C PHE A 302 14.76 16.76 13.33
N ALA A 303 14.74 15.46 13.59
CA ALA A 303 15.87 14.56 13.29
C ALA A 303 15.88 14.15 11.80
N HIS A 304 17.00 13.72 11.31
CA HIS A 304 17.19 13.05 10.03
C HIS A 304 16.82 13.81 8.74
N HIS A 305 16.36 15.07 8.82
CA HIS A 305 16.00 15.86 7.62
C HIS A 305 17.20 16.47 6.90
N LEU A 306 18.23 16.87 7.65
CA LEU A 306 19.42 17.54 7.13
C LEU A 306 20.66 17.06 7.89
N HIS A 307 21.79 17.06 7.21
CA HIS A 307 23.07 16.91 7.89
C HIS A 307 23.41 18.20 8.67
N GLY A 308 23.45 18.12 9.99
CA GLY A 308 23.66 19.25 10.90
C GLY A 308 22.40 20.08 11.14
N ASP A 309 22.51 21.07 12.03
CA ASP A 309 21.41 21.96 12.38
C ASP A 309 21.35 23.20 11.48
N SER A 310 20.12 23.72 11.27
CA SER A 310 19.89 24.97 10.58
C SER A 310 19.14 25.93 11.49
N TRP A 311 19.34 27.25 11.29
CA TRP A 311 18.62 28.28 12.04
C TRP A 311 17.10 28.07 11.99
N ALA A 312 16.55 27.77 10.83
CA ALA A 312 15.11 27.58 10.66
C ALA A 312 14.60 26.41 11.52
N ARG A 313 15.34 25.30 11.55
CA ARG A 313 14.99 24.12 12.34
C ARG A 313 15.11 24.37 13.84
N GLU A 314 16.16 25.04 14.29
CA GLU A 314 16.32 25.46 15.69
C GLU A 314 15.17 26.36 16.13
N HIS A 315 14.75 27.29 15.26
CA HIS A 315 13.65 28.20 15.53
C HIS A 315 12.33 27.47 15.68
N GLN A 316 11.99 26.61 14.71
CA GLN A 316 10.78 25.77 14.75
C GLN A 316 10.75 24.86 16.00
N ARG A 317 11.89 24.27 16.36
CA ARG A 317 12.03 23.48 17.58
C ARG A 317 11.77 24.31 18.84
N ALA A 318 12.26 25.51 18.89
CA ALA A 318 12.02 26.42 20.00
C ALA A 318 10.55 26.84 20.10
N GLU A 319 9.90 27.11 18.99
CA GLU A 319 8.45 27.41 18.91
C GLU A 319 7.62 26.23 19.44
N LEU A 320 7.87 25.02 18.97
CA LEU A 320 7.16 23.83 19.42
C LEU A 320 7.32 23.58 20.93
N ARG A 321 8.54 23.77 21.45
CA ARG A 321 8.82 23.67 22.89
C ARG A 321 8.06 24.72 23.71
N ALA A 322 7.91 25.92 23.19
CA ALA A 322 7.14 26.97 23.82
C ALA A 322 5.64 26.68 23.84
N GLU A 323 5.10 26.21 22.72
CA GLU A 323 3.69 25.75 22.63
C GLU A 323 3.37 24.66 23.65
N ARG A 324 4.23 23.63 23.74
CA ARG A 324 4.03 22.51 24.67
C ARG A 324 4.11 22.91 26.13
N ARG A 325 4.83 23.98 26.47
CA ARG A 325 4.83 24.55 27.84
C ARG A 325 3.60 25.41 28.12
N GLY A 326 2.69 25.56 27.14
CA GLY A 326 1.55 26.46 27.24
C GLY A 326 1.95 27.93 27.10
N GLU A 327 3.17 28.18 26.64
CA GLU A 327 3.66 29.50 26.28
C GLU A 327 3.20 29.75 24.84
N ASN A 328 2.30 30.70 24.62
CA ASN A 328 1.92 31.04 23.24
C ASN A 328 3.10 31.78 22.59
N PRO A 329 3.79 31.18 21.58
CA PRO A 329 4.90 31.86 20.91
C PRO A 329 4.45 33.07 20.08
N PHE A 330 3.14 33.24 19.88
CA PHE A 330 2.52 34.34 19.15
C PHE A 330 1.80 35.33 20.05
N THR A 331 2.11 35.36 21.35
CA THR A 331 1.50 36.34 22.28
C THR A 331 1.71 37.76 21.82
N ASP A 332 2.82 38.05 21.15
CA ASP A 332 3.10 39.37 20.59
C ASP A 332 2.25 39.71 19.35
N VAL A 333 1.65 38.71 18.73
CA VAL A 333 0.80 38.86 17.53
C VAL A 333 -0.69 38.86 17.89
N THR A 334 -1.07 38.17 18.99
CA THR A 334 -2.46 38.07 19.46
C THR A 334 -2.78 38.85 20.71
N GLY A 335 -1.74 39.42 21.40
CA GLY A 335 -1.90 40.29 22.53
C GLY A 335 -2.06 41.74 22.09
N GLU A 336 -2.82 42.49 22.79
CA GLU A 336 -3.16 43.93 22.89
C GLU A 336 -2.72 44.94 21.79
N GLY A 337 -2.19 44.48 20.66
CA GLY A 337 -1.68 45.35 19.58
C GLY A 337 -2.53 45.35 18.31
N LEU A 338 -3.67 44.63 18.28
CA LEU A 338 -4.58 44.54 17.14
C LEU A 338 -5.98 45.10 17.47
N GLU A 339 -6.11 46.02 18.42
CA GLU A 339 -7.32 46.84 18.56
C GLU A 339 -7.29 48.05 17.65
#